data_08aa0fd5252e6ca6571204ef8af136a0
#
_entry.id   08aa0fd5252e6ca6571204ef8af136a0
#
_cell.length_a   1.000
_cell.length_b   1.000
_cell.length_c   1.000
_cell.angle_alpha   90.00
_cell.angle_beta   90.00
_cell.angle_gamma   90.00
#
_symmetry.space_group_name_H-M   'P 1'
#
loop_
_entity.id
_entity.type
_entity.pdbx_description
1 polymer ?
#
loop_
_entity_poly.entity_id
_entity_poly.type
_entity_poly.pdbx_seq_one_letter_code
_entity_poly.pdbx_strand_id
1 'polypeptide(L)'
;MLFMYKMEVLMDKITLENLIEKVESYNPEGVELVKKAYTYAEELHRGQYRQSGEPYIIHPLSVAYILAEIHADTETLCAALLHDTLEDTKITKEEIVKEFGPTVALLVDGVTKLNKMNFSSKQAQVFANTRKIITGIMIDIRIIIIKIADRLHNMRTLMYKSEFKQKENAIETMDLFVPLANYIGTYRIKCELEDLSLKYLYPDQYKRIEELHMKIEEESRECLKEMLLNIE
;
A
#
# COMPACT_ATOMS: atom_id res chain seq x y z
N MET A 1 15.57 -7.75 3.95
CA MET A 1 15.48 -9.22 3.96
C MET A 1 14.91 -9.81 5.25
N LEU A 2 14.88 -9.08 6.36
CA LEU A 2 14.22 -9.48 7.62
C LEU A 2 12.70 -9.23 7.61
N PHE A 3 12.14 -8.78 6.48
CA PHE A 3 10.78 -8.26 6.36
C PHE A 3 9.73 -9.34 6.09
N MET A 4 10.06 -10.39 5.36
CA MET A 4 9.09 -11.38 4.90
C MET A 4 8.41 -12.17 6.03
N TYR A 5 9.17 -12.59 7.04
CA TYR A 5 8.63 -13.42 8.13
C TYR A 5 7.70 -12.67 9.10
N LYS A 6 7.89 -11.35 9.25
CA LYS A 6 7.00 -10.53 10.09
C LYS A 6 5.67 -10.19 9.41
N MET A 7 5.56 -10.35 8.10
CA MET A 7 4.42 -9.87 7.33
C MET A 7 3.28 -10.88 7.20
N GLU A 8 3.52 -12.18 7.15
CA GLU A 8 2.44 -13.17 7.25
C GLU A 8 1.73 -13.08 8.61
N VAL A 9 2.46 -12.73 9.67
CA VAL A 9 1.90 -12.52 11.03
C VAL A 9 1.19 -11.17 11.17
N LEU A 10 1.50 -10.16 10.34
CA LEU A 10 0.89 -8.81 10.39
C LEU A 10 -0.33 -8.64 9.47
N MET A 11 -0.65 -9.64 8.62
CA MET A 11 -1.91 -9.66 7.87
C MET A 11 -3.12 -10.08 8.73
N ASP A 12 -2.90 -10.44 10.02
CA ASP A 12 -3.97 -10.62 10.97
C ASP A 12 -4.64 -9.26 11.27
N LYS A 13 -5.68 -8.98 10.47
CA LYS A 13 -6.75 -7.99 10.71
C LYS A 13 -6.27 -6.64 11.26
N ILE A 14 -5.66 -5.83 10.36
CA ILE A 14 -5.52 -4.39 10.66
C ILE A 14 -6.90 -3.85 11.01
N THR A 15 -7.03 -3.28 12.22
CA THR A 15 -8.26 -2.64 12.70
C THR A 15 -8.10 -1.13 12.71
N LEU A 16 -9.22 -0.42 12.85
CA LEU A 16 -9.20 1.02 13.05
C LEU A 16 -8.37 1.40 14.29
N GLU A 17 -8.48 0.62 15.36
CA GLU A 17 -7.74 0.85 16.60
C GLU A 17 -6.22 0.82 16.35
N ASN A 18 -5.73 -0.16 15.55
CA ASN A 18 -4.30 -0.23 15.19
C ASN A 18 -3.85 1.01 14.40
N LEU A 19 -4.68 1.49 13.46
CA LEU A 19 -4.38 2.72 12.72
C LEU A 19 -4.33 3.92 13.66
N ILE A 20 -5.31 4.06 14.55
CA ILE A 20 -5.41 5.20 15.47
C ILE A 20 -4.24 5.20 16.45
N GLU A 21 -3.92 4.07 17.08
CA GLU A 21 -2.77 3.93 17.98
C GLU A 21 -1.47 4.35 17.26
N LYS A 22 -1.31 3.92 16.01
CA LYS A 22 -0.15 4.30 15.20
C LYS A 22 -0.10 5.80 14.93
N VAL A 23 -1.21 6.42 14.52
CA VAL A 23 -1.30 7.86 14.23
C VAL A 23 -1.09 8.68 15.49
N GLU A 24 -1.70 8.28 16.61
CA GLU A 24 -1.58 8.97 17.90
C GLU A 24 -0.12 9.07 18.37
N SER A 25 0.70 8.06 18.06
CA SER A 25 2.12 8.02 18.46
C SER A 25 2.98 9.12 17.81
N TYR A 26 2.56 9.72 16.69
CA TYR A 26 3.34 10.76 16.00
C TYR A 26 2.53 12.01 15.61
N ASN A 27 1.19 11.92 15.55
CA ASN A 27 0.30 13.03 15.16
C ASN A 27 -1.05 12.94 15.87
N PRO A 28 -1.11 13.16 17.20
CA PRO A 28 -2.34 13.02 17.98
C PRO A 28 -3.46 14.00 17.57
N GLU A 29 -3.10 15.17 17.03
CA GLU A 29 -4.08 16.17 16.58
C GLU A 29 -4.86 15.71 15.34
N GLY A 30 -4.28 14.83 14.53
CA GLY A 30 -4.90 14.29 13.32
C GLY A 30 -5.91 13.16 13.54
N VAL A 31 -5.91 12.55 14.74
CA VAL A 31 -6.67 11.33 15.07
C VAL A 31 -8.16 11.47 14.76
N GLU A 32 -8.80 12.56 15.19
CA GLU A 32 -10.24 12.73 15.01
C GLU A 32 -10.64 12.87 13.54
N LEU A 33 -9.81 13.52 12.71
CA LEU A 33 -10.07 13.63 11.28
C LEU A 33 -9.90 12.28 10.57
N VAL A 34 -8.92 11.50 10.97
CA VAL A 34 -8.68 10.13 10.44
C VAL A 34 -9.85 9.22 10.81
N LYS A 35 -10.35 9.23 12.05
CA LYS A 35 -11.55 8.49 12.46
C LYS A 35 -12.78 8.88 11.63
N LYS A 36 -12.98 10.19 11.43
CA LYS A 36 -14.07 10.71 10.60
C LYS A 36 -13.95 10.19 9.17
N ALA A 37 -12.75 10.20 8.57
CA ALA A 37 -12.53 9.72 7.22
C ALA A 37 -12.80 8.21 7.08
N TYR A 38 -12.37 7.41 8.07
CA TYR A 38 -12.67 5.99 8.10
C TYR A 38 -14.18 5.71 8.15
N THR A 39 -14.90 6.32 9.11
CA THR A 39 -16.35 6.13 9.26
C THR A 39 -17.09 6.54 7.98
N TYR A 40 -16.67 7.64 7.37
CA TYR A 40 -17.25 8.12 6.12
C TYR A 40 -17.02 7.17 4.95
N ALA A 41 -15.79 6.66 4.80
CA ALA A 41 -15.45 5.65 3.79
C ALA A 41 -16.21 4.33 4.01
N GLU A 42 -16.33 3.87 5.26
CA GLU A 42 -17.06 2.66 5.63
C GLU A 42 -18.55 2.76 5.25
N GLU A 43 -19.18 3.91 5.49
CA GLU A 43 -20.58 4.15 5.11
C GLU A 43 -20.75 4.15 3.59
N LEU A 44 -19.84 4.79 2.85
CA LEU A 44 -19.89 4.85 1.40
C LEU A 44 -19.70 3.49 0.72
N HIS A 45 -18.84 2.63 1.29
CA HIS A 45 -18.56 1.28 0.80
C HIS A 45 -19.43 0.20 1.44
N ARG A 46 -20.47 0.57 2.20
CA ARG A 46 -21.34 -0.40 2.88
C ARG A 46 -21.97 -1.37 1.91
N GLY A 47 -21.79 -2.67 2.18
CA GLY A 47 -22.29 -3.76 1.33
C GLY A 47 -21.42 -4.09 0.14
N GLN A 48 -20.28 -3.44 -0.04
CA GLN A 48 -19.28 -3.82 -1.03
C GLN A 48 -18.27 -4.80 -0.41
N TYR A 49 -17.84 -5.77 -1.22
CA TYR A 49 -16.88 -6.80 -0.82
C TYR A 49 -15.76 -6.94 -1.87
N ARG A 50 -14.58 -7.29 -1.40
CA ARG A 50 -13.45 -7.64 -2.28
C ARG A 50 -13.58 -9.06 -2.81
N GLN A 51 -12.72 -9.45 -3.78
CA GLN A 51 -12.64 -10.84 -4.29
C GLN A 51 -12.24 -11.85 -3.19
N SER A 52 -11.57 -11.40 -2.13
CA SER A 52 -11.28 -12.20 -0.92
C SER A 52 -12.50 -12.53 -0.08
N GLY A 53 -13.65 -11.87 -0.31
CA GLY A 53 -14.87 -11.97 0.50
C GLY A 53 -14.91 -11.01 1.69
N GLU A 54 -13.86 -10.22 1.92
CA GLU A 54 -13.79 -9.24 3.00
C GLU A 54 -14.55 -7.94 2.66
N PRO A 55 -15.08 -7.21 3.68
CA PRO A 55 -15.65 -5.88 3.47
C PRO A 55 -14.64 -4.95 2.77
N TYR A 56 -15.12 -4.14 1.83
CA TYR A 56 -14.26 -3.29 1.01
C TYR A 56 -13.39 -2.33 1.84
N ILE A 57 -13.93 -1.82 2.96
CA ILE A 57 -13.25 -0.86 3.85
C ILE A 57 -11.88 -1.36 4.36
N ILE A 58 -11.65 -2.68 4.41
CA ILE A 58 -10.35 -3.25 4.83
C ILE A 58 -9.21 -2.80 3.92
N HIS A 59 -9.51 -2.59 2.63
CA HIS A 59 -8.50 -2.10 1.69
C HIS A 59 -8.02 -0.67 1.98
N PRO A 60 -8.87 0.36 1.96
CA PRO A 60 -8.44 1.72 2.27
C PRO A 60 -7.87 1.85 3.69
N LEU A 61 -8.37 1.08 4.66
CA LEU A 61 -7.79 1.00 6.00
C LEU A 61 -6.34 0.50 5.96
N SER A 62 -6.07 -0.58 5.22
CA SER A 62 -4.72 -1.14 5.08
C SER A 62 -3.79 -0.18 4.36
N VAL A 63 -4.28 0.53 3.32
CA VAL A 63 -3.49 1.57 2.61
C VAL A 63 -3.13 2.71 3.57
N ALA A 64 -4.08 3.19 4.36
CA ALA A 64 -3.83 4.22 5.36
C ALA A 64 -2.83 3.76 6.44
N TYR A 65 -2.91 2.50 6.87
CA TYR A 65 -1.96 1.92 7.83
C TYR A 65 -0.53 1.85 7.27
N ILE A 66 -0.35 1.41 6.02
CA ILE A 66 0.96 1.43 5.34
C ILE A 66 1.56 2.85 5.33
N LEU A 67 0.73 3.86 5.09
CA LEU A 67 1.15 5.26 5.10
C LEU A 67 1.44 5.78 6.52
N ALA A 68 0.69 5.33 7.52
CA ALA A 68 0.97 5.64 8.92
C ALA A 68 2.32 5.03 9.41
N GLU A 69 2.75 3.89 8.85
CA GLU A 69 4.07 3.32 9.13
C GLU A 69 5.24 4.20 8.68
N ILE A 70 5.03 5.03 7.66
CA ILE A 70 6.00 6.03 7.18
C ILE A 70 5.70 7.45 7.69
N HIS A 71 4.84 7.58 8.70
CA HIS A 71 4.46 8.83 9.36
C HIS A 71 3.87 9.88 8.39
N ALA A 72 2.98 9.46 7.50
CA ALA A 72 2.28 10.38 6.60
C ALA A 72 1.41 11.38 7.38
N ASP A 73 1.21 12.56 6.79
CA ASP A 73 0.35 13.60 7.37
C ASP A 73 -1.14 13.22 7.38
N THR A 74 -1.93 13.93 8.17
CA THR A 74 -3.36 13.66 8.35
C THR A 74 -4.14 13.70 7.03
N GLU A 75 -3.86 14.67 6.18
CA GLU A 75 -4.54 14.82 4.89
C GLU A 75 -4.24 13.64 3.96
N THR A 76 -3.01 13.15 3.97
CA THR A 76 -2.61 11.95 3.21
C THR A 76 -3.33 10.70 3.70
N LEU A 77 -3.44 10.51 5.02
CA LEU A 77 -4.17 9.38 5.62
C LEU A 77 -5.67 9.45 5.30
N CYS A 78 -6.29 10.63 5.42
CA CYS A 78 -7.69 10.82 5.05
C CYS A 78 -7.92 10.56 3.55
N ALA A 79 -7.01 11.05 2.70
CA ALA A 79 -7.09 10.79 1.26
C ALA A 79 -6.90 9.30 0.93
N ALA A 80 -6.06 8.58 1.67
CA ALA A 80 -5.90 7.13 1.52
C ALA A 80 -7.16 6.36 1.92
N LEU A 81 -7.84 6.77 3.00
CA LEU A 81 -9.12 6.18 3.40
C LEU A 81 -10.24 6.42 2.39
N LEU A 82 -10.17 7.52 1.65
CA LEU A 82 -11.20 7.96 0.69
C LEU A 82 -10.82 7.72 -0.78
N HIS A 83 -9.65 7.15 -1.09
CA HIS A 83 -9.07 7.19 -2.44
C HIS A 83 -9.93 6.55 -3.54
N ASP A 84 -10.71 5.52 -3.22
CA ASP A 84 -11.59 4.84 -4.16
C ASP A 84 -13.02 5.39 -4.17
N THR A 85 -13.39 6.28 -3.22
CA THR A 85 -14.78 6.73 -3.06
C THR A 85 -15.33 7.49 -4.25
N LEU A 86 -14.49 8.30 -4.95
CA LEU A 86 -14.90 9.02 -6.17
C LEU A 86 -15.10 8.10 -7.39
N GLU A 87 -14.57 6.89 -7.37
CA GLU A 87 -14.69 5.91 -8.46
C GLU A 87 -15.84 4.96 -8.21
N ASP A 88 -15.93 4.45 -6.98
CA ASP A 88 -16.78 3.31 -6.64
C ASP A 88 -18.09 3.71 -5.96
N THR A 89 -18.28 5.01 -5.68
CA THR A 89 -19.49 5.52 -5.02
C THR A 89 -20.09 6.73 -5.74
N LYS A 90 -21.16 7.30 -5.19
CA LYS A 90 -21.86 8.47 -5.77
C LYS A 90 -21.37 9.80 -5.22
N ILE A 91 -20.35 9.78 -4.35
CA ILE A 91 -19.85 11.02 -3.74
C ILE A 91 -19.21 11.93 -4.78
N THR A 92 -19.36 13.23 -4.58
CA THR A 92 -18.74 14.25 -5.42
C THR A 92 -17.49 14.84 -4.75
N LYS A 93 -16.64 15.46 -5.57
CA LYS A 93 -15.44 16.15 -5.08
C LYS A 93 -15.81 17.31 -4.14
N GLU A 94 -16.90 18.01 -4.45
CA GLU A 94 -17.41 19.13 -3.65
C GLU A 94 -17.84 18.69 -2.25
N GLU A 95 -18.40 17.49 -2.12
CA GLU A 95 -18.74 16.91 -0.82
C GLU A 95 -17.48 16.58 -0.01
N ILE A 96 -16.44 16.04 -0.66
CA ILE A 96 -15.13 15.80 0.02
C ILE A 96 -14.50 17.12 0.46
N VAL A 97 -14.58 18.18 -0.38
CA VAL A 97 -14.07 19.52 0.00
C VAL A 97 -14.80 20.03 1.25
N LYS A 98 -16.12 19.88 1.31
CA LYS A 98 -16.94 20.34 2.43
C LYS A 98 -16.61 19.59 3.73
N GLU A 99 -16.41 18.28 3.67
CA GLU A 99 -16.23 17.43 4.85
C GLU A 99 -14.77 17.34 5.34
N PHE A 100 -13.80 17.38 4.42
CA PHE A 100 -12.37 17.10 4.69
C PHE A 100 -11.42 18.20 4.21
N GLY A 101 -11.93 19.22 3.55
CA GLY A 101 -11.15 20.33 3.04
C GLY A 101 -10.57 20.11 1.63
N PRO A 102 -10.05 21.21 1.03
CA PRO A 102 -9.60 21.19 -0.36
C PRO A 102 -8.37 20.31 -0.61
N THR A 103 -7.48 20.15 0.37
CA THR A 103 -6.25 19.35 0.24
C THR A 103 -6.59 17.87 0.09
N VAL A 104 -7.45 17.33 0.97
CA VAL A 104 -7.89 15.93 0.88
C VAL A 104 -8.59 15.67 -0.45
N ALA A 105 -9.50 16.57 -0.85
CA ALA A 105 -10.20 16.43 -2.12
C ALA A 105 -9.27 16.50 -3.34
N LEU A 106 -8.21 17.31 -3.29
CA LEU A 106 -7.18 17.37 -4.33
C LEU A 106 -6.46 16.03 -4.45
N LEU A 107 -6.04 15.45 -3.32
CA LEU A 107 -5.32 14.19 -3.28
C LEU A 107 -6.18 13.04 -3.81
N VAL A 108 -7.44 12.92 -3.34
CA VAL A 108 -8.38 11.88 -3.80
C VAL A 108 -8.66 12.01 -5.29
N ASP A 109 -8.97 13.22 -5.79
CA ASP A 109 -9.17 13.47 -7.23
C ASP A 109 -7.92 13.14 -8.05
N GLY A 110 -6.73 13.44 -7.52
CA GLY A 110 -5.46 13.10 -8.15
C GLY A 110 -5.22 11.60 -8.29
N VAL A 111 -5.50 10.83 -7.22
CA VAL A 111 -5.41 9.35 -7.25
C VAL A 111 -6.41 8.77 -8.23
N THR A 112 -7.68 9.23 -8.21
CA THR A 112 -8.72 8.82 -9.15
C THR A 112 -8.32 9.08 -10.59
N LYS A 113 -7.73 10.23 -10.91
CA LYS A 113 -7.24 10.54 -12.26
C LYS A 113 -6.11 9.62 -12.69
N LEU A 114 -5.20 9.26 -11.77
CA LEU A 114 -4.15 8.28 -12.06
C LEU A 114 -4.72 6.90 -12.34
N ASN A 115 -5.73 6.44 -11.61
CA ASN A 115 -6.37 5.15 -11.81
C ASN A 115 -7.01 5.02 -13.21
N LYS A 116 -7.69 6.08 -13.68
CA LYS A 116 -8.32 6.14 -15.02
C LYS A 116 -7.32 6.16 -16.18
N MET A 117 -6.05 6.35 -15.89
CA MET A 117 -4.99 6.24 -16.88
C MET A 117 -4.64 4.76 -17.06
N ASN A 118 -5.19 4.12 -18.11
CA ASN A 118 -4.87 2.74 -18.44
C ASN A 118 -3.36 2.55 -18.64
N PHE A 119 -2.73 1.91 -17.68
CA PHE A 119 -1.34 1.46 -17.76
C PHE A 119 -1.24 0.14 -18.53
N SER A 120 -1.69 0.14 -19.78
CA SER A 120 -1.56 -1.07 -20.62
C SER A 120 -0.17 -1.17 -21.24
N SER A 121 0.42 -2.32 -21.01
CA SER A 121 1.77 -2.73 -21.39
C SER A 121 2.11 -2.53 -22.85
N LYS A 122 3.04 -1.62 -23.16
CA LYS A 122 4.05 -1.70 -24.23
C LYS A 122 5.02 -0.53 -24.04
N GLN A 123 6.29 -0.69 -24.37
CA GLN A 123 7.39 0.24 -24.09
C GLN A 123 7.12 1.72 -24.42
N ALA A 124 6.31 2.03 -25.45
CA ALA A 124 5.88 3.40 -25.76
C ALA A 124 4.91 3.98 -24.72
N GLN A 125 4.17 3.14 -24.01
CA GLN A 125 3.25 3.49 -22.95
C GLN A 125 3.97 3.73 -21.62
N VAL A 126 5.05 3.01 -21.34
CA VAL A 126 5.89 3.26 -20.15
C VAL A 126 6.41 4.72 -20.19
N PHE A 127 6.85 5.20 -21.34
CA PHE A 127 7.33 6.59 -21.49
C PHE A 127 6.21 7.63 -21.35
N ALA A 128 5.03 7.36 -21.93
CA ALA A 128 3.86 8.25 -21.78
C ALA A 128 3.32 8.22 -20.34
N ASN A 129 3.39 7.08 -19.68
CA ASN A 129 2.97 6.90 -18.29
C ASN A 129 3.94 7.57 -17.32
N THR A 130 5.25 7.42 -17.51
CA THR A 130 6.27 8.15 -16.74
C THR A 130 6.07 9.66 -16.84
N ARG A 131 5.74 10.20 -18.01
CA ARG A 131 5.45 11.62 -18.20
C ARG A 131 4.19 12.07 -17.46
N LYS A 132 3.12 11.25 -17.44
CA LYS A 132 1.87 11.52 -16.74
C LYS A 132 2.04 11.43 -15.21
N ILE A 133 2.84 10.47 -14.75
CA ILE A 133 3.22 10.34 -13.34
C ILE A 133 4.03 11.56 -12.89
N ILE A 134 5.02 11.99 -13.70
CA ILE A 134 5.76 13.22 -13.45
C ILE A 134 4.82 14.43 -13.39
N THR A 135 3.80 14.48 -14.23
CA THR A 135 2.77 15.55 -14.17
C THR A 135 1.95 15.46 -12.88
N GLY A 136 1.63 14.26 -12.39
CA GLY A 136 1.00 14.05 -11.07
C GLY A 136 1.89 14.47 -9.90
N ILE A 137 3.18 14.14 -9.97
CA ILE A 137 4.21 14.60 -9.01
C ILE A 137 4.30 16.13 -8.98
N MET A 138 4.12 16.80 -10.11
CA MET A 138 4.14 18.27 -10.20
C MET A 138 2.93 18.93 -9.49
N ILE A 139 1.85 18.19 -9.24
CA ILE A 139 0.69 18.69 -8.49
C ILE A 139 0.92 18.47 -6.99
N ASP A 140 1.10 17.23 -6.57
CA ASP A 140 1.40 16.86 -5.18
C ASP A 140 1.99 15.44 -5.14
N ILE A 141 3.20 15.29 -4.59
CA ILE A 141 3.90 14.00 -4.49
C ILE A 141 3.13 12.96 -3.67
N ARG A 142 2.29 13.42 -2.72
CA ARG A 142 1.47 12.56 -1.87
C ARG A 142 0.52 11.68 -2.66
N ILE A 143 0.04 12.14 -3.84
CA ILE A 143 -0.79 11.36 -4.75
C ILE A 143 -0.08 10.08 -5.17
N ILE A 144 1.22 10.17 -5.50
CA ILE A 144 2.01 9.00 -5.91
C ILE A 144 2.32 8.10 -4.71
N ILE A 145 2.58 8.67 -3.55
CA ILE A 145 2.83 7.91 -2.31
C ILE A 145 1.60 7.08 -1.94
N ILE A 146 0.40 7.65 -2.01
CA ILE A 146 -0.87 6.93 -1.81
C ILE A 146 -0.99 5.80 -2.84
N LYS A 147 -0.69 6.08 -4.11
CA LYS A 147 -0.80 5.08 -5.18
C LYS A 147 0.19 3.93 -5.04
N ILE A 148 1.40 4.19 -4.53
CA ILE A 148 2.38 3.14 -4.21
C ILE A 148 1.90 2.28 -3.04
N ALA A 149 1.32 2.88 -2.00
CA ALA A 149 0.74 2.14 -0.86
C ALA A 149 -0.47 1.29 -1.27
N ASP A 150 -1.36 1.81 -2.14
CA ASP A 150 -2.45 1.06 -2.75
C ASP A 150 -1.91 -0.14 -3.55
N ARG A 151 -0.90 0.07 -4.40
CA ARG A 151 -0.24 -1.01 -5.14
C ARG A 151 0.32 -2.07 -4.20
N LEU A 152 0.98 -1.67 -3.12
CA LEU A 152 1.53 -2.61 -2.15
C LEU A 152 0.45 -3.49 -1.53
N HIS A 153 -0.66 -2.90 -1.06
CA HIS A 153 -1.77 -3.68 -0.51
C HIS A 153 -2.39 -4.61 -1.57
N ASN A 154 -2.54 -4.14 -2.81
CA ASN A 154 -3.03 -4.97 -3.91
C ASN A 154 -2.08 -6.14 -4.23
N MET A 155 -0.76 -5.97 -4.11
CA MET A 155 0.22 -7.04 -4.25
C MET A 155 0.17 -8.05 -3.10
N ARG A 156 -0.06 -7.59 -1.87
CA ARG A 156 -0.25 -8.46 -0.69
C ARG A 156 -1.46 -9.39 -0.84
N THR A 157 -2.53 -8.91 -1.49
CA THR A 157 -3.78 -9.65 -1.70
C THR A 157 -3.91 -10.26 -3.11
N LEU A 158 -2.83 -10.33 -3.86
CA LEU A 158 -2.82 -10.72 -5.27
C LEU A 158 -3.19 -12.21 -5.48
N MET A 159 -3.04 -13.04 -4.46
CA MET A 159 -3.37 -14.48 -4.48
C MET A 159 -4.84 -14.76 -4.83
N TYR A 160 -5.74 -13.82 -4.59
CA TYR A 160 -7.17 -13.97 -4.91
C TYR A 160 -7.50 -13.69 -6.39
N LYS A 161 -6.52 -13.27 -7.21
CA LYS A 161 -6.69 -13.04 -8.65
C LYS A 161 -6.25 -14.27 -9.45
N SER A 162 -6.70 -14.35 -10.72
CA SER A 162 -6.25 -15.41 -11.63
C SER A 162 -4.75 -15.32 -11.91
N GLU A 163 -4.08 -16.45 -12.21
CA GLU A 163 -2.64 -16.50 -12.50
C GLU A 163 -2.20 -15.51 -13.59
N PHE A 164 -3.03 -15.35 -14.61
CA PHE A 164 -2.76 -14.37 -15.67
C PHE A 164 -2.69 -12.94 -15.09
N LYS A 165 -3.66 -12.56 -14.25
CA LYS A 165 -3.70 -11.25 -13.59
C LYS A 165 -2.60 -11.08 -12.55
N GLN A 166 -2.20 -12.16 -11.87
CA GLN A 166 -1.08 -12.14 -10.94
C GLN A 166 0.22 -11.76 -11.69
N LYS A 167 0.52 -12.40 -12.78
CA LYS A 167 1.72 -12.11 -13.58
C LYS A 167 1.67 -10.71 -14.20
N GLU A 168 0.53 -10.29 -14.76
CA GLU A 168 0.35 -8.96 -15.34
C GLU A 168 0.61 -7.86 -14.27
N ASN A 169 0.02 -7.98 -13.09
CA ASN A 169 0.21 -7.03 -12.00
C ASN A 169 1.66 -7.03 -11.47
N ALA A 170 2.29 -8.21 -11.38
CA ALA A 170 3.68 -8.32 -10.92
C ALA A 170 4.66 -7.66 -11.90
N ILE A 171 4.47 -7.84 -13.23
CA ILE A 171 5.26 -7.18 -14.28
C ILE A 171 5.08 -5.65 -14.17
N GLU A 172 3.84 -5.17 -14.11
CA GLU A 172 3.55 -3.74 -13.99
C GLU A 172 4.18 -3.15 -12.73
N THR A 173 4.15 -3.90 -11.63
CA THR A 173 4.76 -3.46 -10.36
C THR A 173 6.27 -3.31 -10.50
N MET A 174 6.96 -4.26 -11.11
CA MET A 174 8.41 -4.19 -11.35
C MET A 174 8.79 -3.07 -12.32
N ASP A 175 8.02 -2.89 -13.40
CA ASP A 175 8.36 -1.94 -14.46
C ASP A 175 8.06 -0.49 -14.08
N LEU A 176 7.08 -0.25 -13.21
CA LEU A 176 6.58 1.08 -12.90
C LEU A 176 6.70 1.45 -11.42
N PHE A 177 6.11 0.66 -10.51
CA PHE A 177 5.98 1.04 -9.11
C PHE A 177 7.28 0.91 -8.31
N VAL A 178 8.09 -0.11 -8.60
CA VAL A 178 9.40 -0.29 -7.96
C VAL A 178 10.35 0.88 -8.28
N PRO A 179 10.54 1.29 -9.56
CA PRO A 179 11.31 2.49 -9.88
C PRO A 179 10.77 3.77 -9.22
N LEU A 180 9.44 3.95 -9.16
CA LEU A 180 8.82 5.10 -8.50
C LEU A 180 9.07 5.12 -7.00
N ALA A 181 8.88 3.99 -6.32
CA ALA A 181 9.14 3.86 -4.89
C ALA A 181 10.62 4.13 -4.56
N ASN A 182 11.54 3.70 -5.44
CA ASN A 182 12.96 4.00 -5.32
C ASN A 182 13.24 5.50 -5.51
N TYR A 183 12.62 6.14 -6.49
CA TYR A 183 12.81 7.56 -6.77
C TYR A 183 12.32 8.46 -5.63
N ILE A 184 11.17 8.09 -5.01
CA ILE A 184 10.59 8.81 -3.88
C ILE A 184 11.35 8.53 -2.58
N GLY A 185 12.13 7.44 -2.52
CA GLY A 185 12.89 7.07 -1.32
C GLY A 185 12.11 6.20 -0.33
N THR A 186 10.97 5.63 -0.72
CA THR A 186 10.19 4.70 0.11
C THR A 186 10.79 3.29 0.08
N TYR A 187 12.02 3.16 0.60
CA TYR A 187 12.83 1.95 0.45
C TYR A 187 12.17 0.67 0.98
N ARG A 188 11.49 0.75 2.13
CA ARG A 188 10.77 -0.42 2.69
C ARG A 188 9.69 -0.92 1.73
N ILE A 189 8.85 -0.02 1.24
CA ILE A 189 7.78 -0.35 0.29
C ILE A 189 8.36 -0.90 -1.00
N LYS A 190 9.46 -0.29 -1.50
CA LYS A 190 10.16 -0.77 -2.69
C LYS A 190 10.61 -2.22 -2.55
N CYS A 191 11.33 -2.56 -1.48
CA CYS A 191 11.83 -3.92 -1.26
C CYS A 191 10.69 -4.93 -1.17
N GLU A 192 9.59 -4.58 -0.51
CA GLU A 192 8.44 -5.46 -0.40
C GLU A 192 7.73 -5.65 -1.75
N LEU A 193 7.59 -4.60 -2.56
CA LEU A 193 7.05 -4.71 -3.91
C LEU A 193 7.93 -5.61 -4.79
N GLU A 194 9.26 -5.54 -4.67
CA GLU A 194 10.20 -6.43 -5.37
C GLU A 194 10.02 -7.88 -4.94
N ASP A 195 9.97 -8.15 -3.64
CA ASP A 195 9.82 -9.50 -3.08
C ASP A 195 8.48 -10.13 -3.49
N LEU A 196 7.38 -9.39 -3.36
CA LEU A 196 6.05 -9.85 -3.76
C LEU A 196 5.97 -10.09 -5.29
N SER A 197 6.61 -9.24 -6.09
CA SER A 197 6.65 -9.44 -7.55
C SER A 197 7.45 -10.68 -7.93
N LEU A 198 8.60 -10.92 -7.27
CA LEU A 198 9.41 -12.10 -7.48
C LEU A 198 8.62 -13.40 -7.21
N LYS A 199 7.80 -13.41 -6.16
CA LYS A 199 6.92 -14.54 -5.80
C LYS A 199 6.03 -14.99 -6.95
N TYR A 200 5.46 -14.04 -7.72
CA TYR A 200 4.53 -14.35 -8.81
C TYR A 200 5.23 -14.51 -10.16
N LEU A 201 6.38 -13.87 -10.38
CA LEU A 201 7.11 -13.96 -11.65
C LEU A 201 8.02 -15.18 -11.71
N TYR A 202 8.64 -15.53 -10.59
CA TYR A 202 9.66 -16.58 -10.48
C TYR A 202 9.43 -17.44 -9.23
N PRO A 203 8.30 -18.18 -9.13
CA PRO A 203 7.90 -18.89 -7.92
C PRO A 203 8.94 -19.94 -7.44
N ASP A 204 9.61 -20.63 -8.37
CA ASP A 204 10.62 -21.63 -7.99
C ASP A 204 11.86 -21.00 -7.36
N GLN A 205 12.32 -19.86 -7.93
CA GLN A 205 13.45 -19.10 -7.39
C GLN A 205 13.09 -18.49 -6.05
N TYR A 206 11.89 -17.93 -5.92
CA TYR A 206 11.38 -17.36 -4.67
C TYR A 206 11.40 -18.40 -3.55
N LYS A 207 10.85 -19.60 -3.80
CA LYS A 207 10.82 -20.70 -2.83
C LYS A 207 12.22 -21.11 -2.38
N ARG A 208 13.18 -21.21 -3.30
CA ARG A 208 14.57 -21.54 -2.97
C ARG A 208 15.22 -20.47 -2.09
N ILE A 209 14.94 -19.18 -2.36
CA ILE A 209 15.44 -18.08 -1.54
C ILE A 209 14.82 -18.11 -0.14
N GLU A 210 13.53 -18.40 -0.04
CA GLU A 210 12.80 -18.52 1.22
C GLU A 210 13.36 -19.66 2.09
N GLU A 211 13.59 -20.84 1.49
CA GLU A 211 14.19 -21.99 2.16
C GLU A 211 15.61 -21.67 2.69
N LEU A 212 16.45 -21.00 1.88
CA LEU A 212 17.78 -20.57 2.28
C LEU A 212 17.73 -19.53 3.42
N HIS A 213 16.80 -18.59 3.34
CA HIS A 213 16.61 -17.56 4.36
C HIS A 213 16.22 -18.17 5.71
N MET A 214 15.23 -19.07 5.72
CA MET A 214 14.82 -19.78 6.94
C MET A 214 15.99 -20.53 7.60
N LYS A 215 16.81 -21.20 6.78
CA LYS A 215 17.98 -21.92 7.30
C LYS A 215 19.02 -20.98 7.94
N ILE A 216 19.35 -19.86 7.28
CA ILE A 216 20.27 -18.86 7.81
C ILE A 216 19.72 -18.22 9.10
N GLU A 217 18.41 -17.99 9.16
CA GLU A 217 17.77 -17.41 10.34
C GLU A 217 17.82 -18.37 11.53
N GLU A 218 17.61 -19.66 11.31
CA GLU A 218 17.71 -20.69 12.33
C GLU A 218 19.15 -20.82 12.87
N GLU A 219 20.15 -20.90 11.97
CA GLU A 219 21.59 -20.94 12.33
C GLU A 219 21.98 -19.66 13.11
N SER A 220 21.51 -18.49 12.71
CA SER A 220 21.78 -17.22 13.39
C SER A 220 21.15 -17.16 14.77
N ARG A 221 19.95 -17.71 14.93
CA ARG A 221 19.24 -17.77 16.22
C ARG A 221 19.94 -18.71 17.21
N GLU A 222 20.47 -19.84 16.75
CA GLU A 222 21.27 -20.77 17.57
C GLU A 222 22.56 -20.08 18.01
N CYS A 223 23.30 -19.45 17.10
CA CYS A 223 24.51 -18.71 17.41
C CYS A 223 24.29 -17.61 18.46
N LEU A 224 23.19 -16.84 18.34
CA LEU A 224 22.82 -15.82 19.32
C LEU A 224 22.53 -16.43 20.71
N LYS A 225 21.85 -17.57 20.77
CA LYS A 225 21.62 -18.28 22.04
C LYS A 225 22.91 -18.72 22.70
N GLU A 226 23.82 -19.28 21.92
CA GLU A 226 25.14 -19.69 22.43
C GLU A 226 25.97 -18.51 22.93
N MET A 227 25.92 -17.35 22.21
CA MET A 227 26.60 -16.14 22.66
C MET A 227 26.03 -15.61 23.98
N LEU A 228 24.71 -15.62 24.14
CA LEU A 228 24.06 -15.17 25.39
C LEU A 228 24.42 -16.07 26.58
N LEU A 229 24.49 -17.39 26.38
CA LEU A 229 24.90 -18.34 27.43
C LEU A 229 26.36 -18.20 27.85
N ASN A 230 27.21 -17.63 26.99
CA ASN A 230 28.64 -17.43 27.30
C ASN A 230 28.91 -16.06 27.97
N ILE A 231 27.93 -15.22 28.14
CA ILE A 231 28.03 -13.90 28.78
C ILE A 231 27.55 -13.94 30.27
N GLU A 232 26.80 -14.97 30.65
CA GLU A 232 26.45 -15.26 32.06
C GLU A 232 27.61 -16.06 32.74
#